data_687b8a499d729eb5f1936d6860bf61f5
#
_entry.id   687b8a499d729eb5f1936d6860bf61f5
#
_cell.length_a   1.000
_cell.length_b   1.000
_cell.length_c   1.000
_cell.angle_alpha   90.00
_cell.angle_beta   90.00
_cell.angle_gamma   90.00
#
_symmetry.space_group_name_H-M   'P 1'
#
loop_
_entity.id
_entity.type
_entity.pdbx_description
1 polymer ?
#
loop_
_entity_poly.entity_id
_entity_poly.type
_entity_poly.pdbx_seq_one_letter_code
_entity_poly.pdbx_strand_id
1 'polypeptide(L)'
;MKIGVIGIGVVGQAIKDGFEYIGHEVSVYDIKMPETKIEDVLGCEITYLTVSTLIGLNEECDLTAVNSVVSQLNDLNYTGLIAIKSTVEPGTTDKLKLQYSNLRFAFVPEFLKERCAFNDFVFNNNILVVGVDNDADYDLIVESHGTLPVHRVKMKTVEAELMKYFSNTYKATKITFANSFHRVCQHFGANYGAIKDAFLFHGVGESHYLNVNDEFGGYAGVCLPKDTKAMKALCKKHNIDIGIFKFVDEENEKFIKKVPKGMRK
;
A
#
# COMPACT_ATOMS: atom_id res chain seq x y z
N MET A 1 -18.98 -10.93 -11.69
CA MET A 1 -18.95 -9.53 -12.13
C MET A 1 -17.78 -9.28 -13.05
N LYS A 2 -17.80 -8.15 -13.77
CA LYS A 2 -16.68 -7.73 -14.62
C LYS A 2 -15.82 -6.73 -13.85
N ILE A 3 -14.54 -7.04 -13.70
CA ILE A 3 -13.59 -6.23 -12.93
C ILE A 3 -12.45 -5.77 -13.83
N GLY A 4 -12.13 -4.48 -13.80
CA GLY A 4 -10.96 -3.92 -14.45
C GLY A 4 -9.76 -3.86 -13.50
N VAL A 5 -8.56 -4.07 -14.03
CA VAL A 5 -7.30 -3.81 -13.31
C VAL A 5 -6.39 -2.99 -14.21
N ILE A 6 -6.02 -1.79 -13.74
CA ILE A 6 -5.11 -0.89 -14.45
C ILE A 6 -3.79 -0.81 -13.71
N GLY A 7 -2.69 -1.19 -14.40
CA GLY A 7 -1.35 -1.26 -13.84
C GLY A 7 -1.00 -2.67 -13.36
N ILE A 8 -0.42 -3.50 -14.23
CA ILE A 8 -0.10 -4.91 -13.96
C ILE A 8 1.34 -5.02 -13.41
N GLY A 9 1.55 -4.38 -12.25
CA GLY A 9 2.72 -4.58 -11.40
C GLY A 9 2.51 -5.76 -10.44
N VAL A 10 3.29 -5.84 -9.36
CA VAL A 10 3.14 -6.92 -8.36
C VAL A 10 1.74 -6.96 -7.75
N VAL A 11 1.21 -5.80 -7.37
CA VAL A 11 -0.14 -5.69 -6.78
C VAL A 11 -1.19 -5.99 -7.83
N GLY A 12 -1.11 -5.35 -9.01
CA GLY A 12 -2.08 -5.54 -10.08
C GLY A 12 -2.17 -6.99 -10.53
N GLN A 13 -1.03 -7.67 -10.70
CA GLN A 13 -1.02 -9.09 -11.05
C GLN A 13 -1.66 -9.95 -9.95
N ALA A 14 -1.33 -9.69 -8.68
CA ALA A 14 -1.86 -10.47 -7.57
C ALA A 14 -3.39 -10.33 -7.42
N ILE A 15 -3.94 -9.12 -7.57
CA ILE A 15 -5.38 -8.91 -7.49
C ILE A 15 -6.11 -9.45 -8.73
N LYS A 16 -5.51 -9.30 -9.93
CA LYS A 16 -6.03 -9.92 -11.15
C LYS A 16 -6.20 -11.42 -10.96
N ASP A 17 -5.12 -12.11 -10.62
CA ASP A 17 -5.14 -13.56 -10.43
C ASP A 17 -6.07 -13.97 -9.29
N GLY A 18 -6.16 -13.16 -8.24
CA GLY A 18 -7.05 -13.38 -7.11
C GLY A 18 -8.53 -13.22 -7.49
N PHE A 19 -8.91 -12.21 -8.25
CA PHE A 19 -10.27 -12.04 -8.73
C PHE A 19 -10.68 -13.12 -9.71
N GLU A 20 -9.79 -13.54 -10.61
CA GLU A 20 -10.03 -14.70 -11.48
C GLU A 20 -10.21 -16.00 -10.68
N TYR A 21 -9.40 -16.20 -9.62
CA TYR A 21 -9.49 -17.36 -8.73
C TYR A 21 -10.85 -17.46 -8.02
N ILE A 22 -11.45 -16.33 -7.64
CA ILE A 22 -12.79 -16.31 -7.02
C ILE A 22 -13.93 -16.24 -8.03
N GLY A 23 -13.64 -16.33 -9.33
CA GLY A 23 -14.63 -16.53 -10.40
C GLY A 23 -15.11 -15.26 -11.10
N HIS A 24 -14.36 -14.16 -11.05
CA HIS A 24 -14.68 -12.95 -11.79
C HIS A 24 -14.07 -12.96 -13.20
N GLU A 25 -14.71 -12.24 -14.12
CA GLU A 25 -14.15 -11.89 -15.43
C GLU A 25 -13.26 -10.65 -15.24
N VAL A 26 -11.96 -10.75 -15.56
CA VAL A 26 -11.02 -9.65 -15.33
C VAL A 26 -10.48 -9.10 -16.65
N SER A 27 -10.71 -7.81 -16.89
CA SER A 27 -10.08 -7.03 -17.97
C SER A 27 -8.88 -6.27 -17.43
N VAL A 28 -7.81 -6.18 -18.22
CA VAL A 28 -6.57 -5.54 -17.79
C VAL A 28 -6.13 -4.44 -18.74
N TYR A 29 -5.47 -3.43 -18.19
CA TYR A 29 -4.72 -2.44 -18.96
C TYR A 29 -3.39 -2.10 -18.28
N ASP A 30 -2.31 -2.15 -19.02
CA ASP A 30 -1.00 -1.64 -18.59
C ASP A 30 -0.26 -1.04 -19.78
N ILE A 31 0.27 0.17 -19.61
CA ILE A 31 1.04 0.88 -20.66
C ILE A 31 2.25 0.07 -21.18
N LYS A 32 2.73 -0.91 -20.43
CA LYS A 32 3.83 -1.81 -20.80
C LYS A 32 3.37 -3.08 -21.52
N MET A 33 2.05 -3.27 -21.65
CA MET A 33 1.41 -4.41 -22.31
C MET A 33 0.71 -3.91 -23.58
N PRO A 34 1.40 -3.88 -24.74
CA PRO A 34 0.90 -3.24 -25.96
C PRO A 34 -0.34 -3.94 -26.54
N GLU A 35 -0.63 -5.16 -26.10
CA GLU A 35 -1.84 -5.92 -26.47
C GLU A 35 -3.09 -5.45 -25.69
N THR A 36 -2.95 -4.63 -24.65
CA THR A 36 -4.06 -4.12 -23.83
C THR A 36 -4.35 -2.66 -24.12
N LYS A 37 -5.61 -2.27 -23.96
CA LYS A 37 -6.06 -0.89 -24.15
C LYS A 37 -6.92 -0.46 -22.97
N ILE A 38 -6.94 0.84 -22.68
CA ILE A 38 -7.75 1.37 -21.58
C ILE A 38 -9.26 1.16 -21.84
N GLU A 39 -9.66 1.06 -23.10
CA GLU A 39 -11.03 0.77 -23.52
C GLU A 39 -11.49 -0.63 -23.06
N ASP A 40 -10.58 -1.56 -22.83
CA ASP A 40 -10.90 -2.94 -22.41
C ASP A 40 -11.57 -2.98 -21.01
N VAL A 41 -11.38 -1.92 -20.20
CA VAL A 41 -11.99 -1.83 -18.87
C VAL A 41 -13.29 -1.03 -18.83
N LEU A 42 -13.73 -0.42 -19.94
CA LEU A 42 -14.91 0.46 -19.94
C LEU A 42 -16.21 -0.26 -19.60
N GLY A 43 -16.29 -1.57 -19.87
CA GLY A 43 -17.44 -2.40 -19.52
C GLY A 43 -17.40 -2.99 -18.10
N CYS A 44 -16.42 -2.63 -17.29
CA CYS A 44 -16.26 -3.16 -15.93
C CYS A 44 -17.08 -2.36 -14.91
N GLU A 45 -17.68 -3.07 -13.96
CA GLU A 45 -18.46 -2.47 -12.86
C GLU A 45 -17.56 -1.76 -11.86
N ILE A 46 -16.37 -2.33 -11.63
CA ILE A 46 -15.28 -1.74 -10.82
C ILE A 46 -13.97 -1.84 -11.60
N THR A 47 -13.17 -0.78 -11.55
CA THR A 47 -11.78 -0.82 -12.03
C THR A 47 -10.82 -0.48 -10.90
N TYR A 48 -9.94 -1.43 -10.57
CA TYR A 48 -8.88 -1.26 -9.58
C TYR A 48 -7.66 -0.60 -10.20
N LEU A 49 -7.29 0.56 -9.66
CA LEU A 49 -6.14 1.34 -10.11
C LEU A 49 -4.91 1.02 -9.24
N THR A 50 -3.92 0.35 -9.84
CA THR A 50 -2.72 -0.17 -9.18
C THR A 50 -1.42 0.31 -9.83
N VAL A 51 -1.48 1.47 -10.49
CA VAL A 51 -0.31 2.08 -11.14
C VAL A 51 0.76 2.48 -10.13
N SER A 52 2.00 2.53 -10.56
CA SER A 52 3.12 2.95 -9.70
C SER A 52 2.98 4.40 -9.27
N THR A 53 3.19 4.64 -7.98
CA THR A 53 3.34 5.96 -7.38
C THR A 53 4.73 6.03 -6.74
N LEU A 54 5.70 6.53 -7.49
CA LEU A 54 7.08 6.64 -7.05
C LEU A 54 7.27 7.89 -6.16
N ILE A 55 8.44 8.02 -5.57
CA ILE A 55 8.83 9.26 -4.89
C ILE A 55 9.22 10.29 -5.94
N GLY A 56 8.60 11.46 -5.90
CA GLY A 56 8.97 12.63 -6.67
C GLY A 56 10.21 13.34 -6.10
N LEU A 57 10.62 14.42 -6.75
CA LEU A 57 11.84 15.17 -6.42
C LEU A 57 11.87 15.73 -4.99
N ASN A 58 10.73 16.04 -4.39
CA ASN A 58 10.61 16.60 -3.04
C ASN A 58 10.26 15.54 -1.98
N GLU A 59 10.51 14.27 -2.24
CA GLU A 59 10.08 13.13 -1.42
C GLU A 59 8.54 12.99 -1.33
N GLU A 60 7.78 13.74 -2.14
CA GLU A 60 6.33 13.63 -2.25
C GLU A 60 5.94 12.43 -3.13
N CYS A 61 4.69 11.99 -3.01
CA CYS A 61 4.16 10.92 -3.85
C CYS A 61 3.90 11.45 -5.28
N ASP A 62 4.49 10.83 -6.29
CA ASP A 62 4.23 11.16 -7.70
C ASP A 62 2.88 10.57 -8.13
N LEU A 63 1.91 11.43 -8.38
CA LEU A 63 0.55 11.08 -8.78
C LEU A 63 0.34 11.15 -10.30
N THR A 64 1.38 11.39 -11.09
CA THR A 64 1.27 11.59 -12.56
C THR A 64 0.54 10.43 -13.24
N ALA A 65 0.89 9.19 -12.91
CA ALA A 65 0.24 8.01 -13.51
C ALA A 65 -1.23 7.88 -13.08
N VAL A 66 -1.55 8.15 -11.81
CA VAL A 66 -2.94 8.14 -11.31
C VAL A 66 -3.77 9.17 -12.04
N ASN A 67 -3.30 10.42 -12.11
CA ASN A 67 -4.00 11.52 -12.78
C ASN A 67 -4.19 11.25 -14.27
N SER A 68 -3.18 10.71 -14.95
CA SER A 68 -3.26 10.37 -16.37
C SER A 68 -4.33 9.32 -16.65
N VAL A 69 -4.40 8.25 -15.85
CA VAL A 69 -5.42 7.20 -16.03
C VAL A 69 -6.81 7.74 -15.73
N VAL A 70 -6.98 8.50 -14.66
CA VAL A 70 -8.29 9.08 -14.30
C VAL A 70 -8.78 10.04 -15.39
N SER A 71 -7.89 10.88 -15.95
CA SER A 71 -8.24 11.74 -17.08
C SER A 71 -8.71 10.94 -18.30
N GLN A 72 -7.99 9.89 -18.69
CA GLN A 72 -8.36 9.03 -19.80
C GLN A 72 -9.73 8.36 -19.58
N LEU A 73 -9.98 7.83 -18.38
CA LEU A 73 -11.28 7.22 -18.03
C LEU A 73 -12.41 8.25 -18.08
N ASN A 74 -12.16 9.51 -17.67
CA ASN A 74 -13.10 10.60 -17.79
C ASN A 74 -13.43 10.91 -19.25
N ASP A 75 -12.40 11.05 -20.10
CA ASP A 75 -12.57 11.38 -21.52
C ASP A 75 -13.32 10.28 -22.29
N LEU A 76 -13.19 9.03 -21.82
CA LEU A 76 -13.90 7.85 -22.34
C LEU A 76 -15.28 7.63 -21.70
N ASN A 77 -15.73 8.54 -20.82
CA ASN A 77 -17.02 8.47 -20.14
C ASN A 77 -17.22 7.16 -19.35
N TYR A 78 -16.20 6.72 -18.62
CA TYR A 78 -16.28 5.54 -17.77
C TYR A 78 -17.38 5.70 -16.71
N THR A 79 -18.22 4.68 -16.53
CA THR A 79 -19.41 4.73 -15.64
C THR A 79 -19.27 3.84 -14.39
N GLY A 80 -18.28 2.97 -14.37
CA GLY A 80 -18.01 2.09 -13.22
C GLY A 80 -17.37 2.83 -12.04
N LEU A 81 -17.06 2.10 -10.99
CA LEU A 81 -16.37 2.60 -9.80
C LEU A 81 -14.84 2.49 -9.98
N ILE A 82 -14.12 3.57 -9.77
CA ILE A 82 -12.65 3.58 -9.75
C ILE A 82 -12.19 3.34 -8.30
N ALA A 83 -11.67 2.15 -8.05
CA ALA A 83 -11.12 1.75 -6.75
C ALA A 83 -9.60 1.94 -6.74
N ILE A 84 -9.12 3.04 -6.15
CA ILE A 84 -7.69 3.37 -6.09
C ILE A 84 -7.03 2.47 -5.05
N LYS A 85 -6.05 1.63 -5.48
CA LYS A 85 -5.20 0.81 -4.61
C LYS A 85 -3.75 1.31 -4.57
N SER A 86 -3.35 2.14 -5.53
CA SER A 86 -2.07 2.84 -5.49
C SER A 86 -1.96 3.68 -4.23
N THR A 87 -0.80 3.67 -3.58
CA THR A 87 -0.56 4.57 -2.44
C THR A 87 -0.54 6.01 -2.94
N VAL A 88 -1.39 6.86 -2.41
CA VAL A 88 -1.51 8.27 -2.78
C VAL A 88 -1.38 9.17 -1.56
N GLU A 89 -1.09 10.45 -1.77
CA GLU A 89 -1.10 11.45 -0.68
C GLU A 89 -2.51 11.55 -0.08
N PRO A 90 -2.66 11.60 1.26
CA PRO A 90 -3.95 11.76 1.92
C PRO A 90 -4.75 12.96 1.41
N GLY A 91 -6.03 12.74 1.07
CA GLY A 91 -6.92 13.71 0.43
C GLY A 91 -6.89 13.70 -1.10
N THR A 92 -6.09 12.82 -1.72
CA THR A 92 -6.03 12.69 -3.20
C THR A 92 -7.36 12.24 -3.78
N THR A 93 -7.99 11.21 -3.20
CA THR A 93 -9.27 10.70 -3.70
C THR A 93 -10.37 11.77 -3.64
N ASP A 94 -10.41 12.57 -2.58
CA ASP A 94 -11.40 13.65 -2.45
C ASP A 94 -11.14 14.77 -3.46
N LYS A 95 -9.88 15.10 -3.75
CA LYS A 95 -9.54 16.05 -4.83
C LYS A 95 -10.00 15.54 -6.20
N LEU A 96 -9.81 14.24 -6.49
CA LEU A 96 -10.26 13.62 -7.74
C LEU A 96 -11.79 13.65 -7.87
N LYS A 97 -12.54 13.39 -6.80
CA LYS A 97 -14.02 13.53 -6.79
C LYS A 97 -14.48 14.94 -7.11
N LEU A 98 -13.79 15.95 -6.58
CA LEU A 98 -14.11 17.36 -6.88
C LEU A 98 -13.78 17.73 -8.33
N GLN A 99 -12.68 17.21 -8.86
CA GLN A 99 -12.23 17.50 -10.22
C GLN A 99 -13.05 16.78 -11.29
N TYR A 100 -13.50 15.56 -11.02
CA TYR A 100 -14.20 14.67 -11.95
C TYR A 100 -15.55 14.23 -11.35
N SER A 101 -16.50 15.15 -11.24
CA SER A 101 -17.78 14.92 -10.56
C SER A 101 -18.70 13.89 -11.24
N ASN A 102 -18.41 13.51 -12.48
CA ASN A 102 -19.08 12.45 -13.24
C ASN A 102 -18.51 11.05 -12.98
N LEU A 103 -17.36 10.95 -12.32
CA LEU A 103 -16.73 9.67 -11.97
C LEU A 103 -17.00 9.30 -10.51
N ARG A 104 -17.04 8.01 -10.24
CA ARG A 104 -17.18 7.45 -8.89
C ARG A 104 -15.82 6.94 -8.39
N PHE A 105 -15.48 7.26 -7.16
CA PHE A 105 -14.18 6.89 -6.58
C PHE A 105 -14.32 6.22 -5.23
N ALA A 106 -13.46 5.24 -5.00
CA ALA A 106 -13.17 4.65 -3.71
C ALA A 106 -11.66 4.56 -3.50
N PHE A 107 -11.20 4.50 -2.26
CA PHE A 107 -9.84 4.15 -1.92
C PHE A 107 -9.80 2.81 -1.19
N VAL A 108 -9.05 1.85 -1.71
CA VAL A 108 -8.99 0.48 -1.19
C VAL A 108 -7.51 0.10 -1.00
N PRO A 109 -6.90 0.48 0.15
CA PRO A 109 -5.49 0.19 0.40
C PRO A 109 -5.20 -1.31 0.34
N GLU A 110 -3.99 -1.64 -0.07
CA GLU A 110 -3.49 -2.99 -0.05
C GLU A 110 -2.38 -3.16 1.01
N PHE A 111 -2.27 -4.36 1.59
CA PHE A 111 -1.28 -4.68 2.62
C PHE A 111 -0.44 -5.91 2.25
N LEU A 112 -0.42 -6.28 0.97
CA LEU A 112 0.26 -7.45 0.42
C LEU A 112 1.78 -7.32 0.55
N LYS A 113 2.44 -8.45 0.76
CA LYS A 113 3.90 -8.55 0.72
C LYS A 113 4.32 -8.97 -0.69
N GLU A 114 5.25 -8.24 -1.31
CA GLU A 114 5.68 -8.47 -2.70
C GLU A 114 6.00 -9.95 -3.00
N ARG A 115 6.68 -10.64 -2.08
CA ARG A 115 7.11 -12.04 -2.25
C ARG A 115 6.00 -13.09 -2.24
N CYS A 116 4.81 -12.75 -1.74
CA CYS A 116 3.67 -13.67 -1.60
C CYS A 116 2.33 -12.98 -1.85
N ALA A 117 2.32 -12.00 -2.76
CA ALA A 117 1.19 -11.10 -2.96
C ALA A 117 -0.11 -11.83 -3.31
N PHE A 118 -0.09 -12.84 -4.19
CA PHE A 118 -1.26 -13.66 -4.49
C PHE A 118 -1.78 -14.40 -3.25
N ASN A 119 -0.89 -15.10 -2.54
CA ASN A 119 -1.28 -15.81 -1.32
C ASN A 119 -1.80 -14.87 -0.23
N ASP A 120 -1.21 -13.68 -0.12
CA ASP A 120 -1.68 -12.67 0.82
C ASP A 120 -3.07 -12.15 0.42
N PHE A 121 -3.36 -12.01 -0.89
CA PHE A 121 -4.68 -11.58 -1.35
C PHE A 121 -5.75 -12.64 -1.12
N VAL A 122 -5.48 -13.89 -1.47
CA VAL A 122 -6.49 -14.96 -1.47
C VAL A 122 -6.62 -15.65 -0.11
N PHE A 123 -5.50 -15.97 0.55
CA PHE A 123 -5.49 -16.85 1.72
C PHE A 123 -5.12 -16.17 3.03
N ASN A 124 -4.38 -15.07 2.99
CA ASN A 124 -3.85 -14.40 4.19
C ASN A 124 -4.37 -12.98 4.37
N ASN A 125 -5.36 -12.57 3.60
CA ASN A 125 -5.94 -11.24 3.71
C ASN A 125 -6.93 -11.19 4.89
N ASN A 126 -6.53 -10.54 5.98
CA ASN A 126 -7.34 -10.49 7.19
C ASN A 126 -8.31 -9.31 7.21
N ILE A 127 -8.10 -8.29 6.36
CA ILE A 127 -8.88 -7.06 6.39
C ILE A 127 -9.08 -6.45 5.01
N LEU A 128 -10.32 -6.04 4.72
CA LEU A 128 -10.67 -5.15 3.62
C LEU A 128 -11.01 -3.78 4.20
N VAL A 129 -10.19 -2.80 3.89
CA VAL A 129 -10.45 -1.40 4.21
C VAL A 129 -11.02 -0.72 2.98
N VAL A 130 -12.15 -0.04 3.13
CA VAL A 130 -12.85 0.62 2.02
C VAL A 130 -13.14 2.07 2.40
N GLY A 131 -12.45 2.98 1.76
CA GLY A 131 -12.70 4.42 1.85
C GLY A 131 -13.72 4.84 0.80
N VAL A 132 -14.95 5.12 1.21
CA VAL A 132 -16.06 5.54 0.34
C VAL A 132 -17.04 6.45 1.08
N ASP A 133 -17.86 7.18 0.31
CA ASP A 133 -18.85 8.08 0.89
C ASP A 133 -20.23 7.42 1.08
N ASN A 134 -20.57 6.40 0.30
CA ASN A 134 -21.90 5.79 0.26
C ASN A 134 -21.84 4.26 0.42
N ASP A 135 -23.00 3.67 0.76
CA ASP A 135 -23.10 2.22 0.99
C ASP A 135 -23.09 1.42 -0.31
N ALA A 136 -23.65 1.94 -1.40
CA ALA A 136 -23.70 1.22 -2.66
C ALA A 136 -22.29 0.93 -3.23
N ASP A 137 -21.38 1.90 -3.16
CA ASP A 137 -19.99 1.70 -3.58
C ASP A 137 -19.21 0.78 -2.61
N TYR A 138 -19.54 0.85 -1.31
CA TYR A 138 -18.99 -0.08 -0.32
C TYR A 138 -19.42 -1.51 -0.62
N ASP A 139 -20.71 -1.74 -0.82
CA ASP A 139 -21.28 -3.07 -1.07
C ASP A 139 -20.73 -3.67 -2.37
N LEU A 140 -20.58 -2.85 -3.42
CA LEU A 140 -20.00 -3.27 -4.69
C LEU A 140 -18.54 -3.73 -4.53
N ILE A 141 -17.72 -3.04 -3.71
CA ILE A 141 -16.35 -3.45 -3.40
C ILE A 141 -16.34 -4.74 -2.57
N VAL A 142 -17.21 -4.84 -1.58
CA VAL A 142 -17.34 -6.05 -0.75
C VAL A 142 -17.74 -7.25 -1.60
N GLU A 143 -18.70 -7.08 -2.52
CA GLU A 143 -19.12 -8.12 -3.46
C GLU A 143 -17.97 -8.58 -4.35
N SER A 144 -17.14 -7.66 -4.85
CA SER A 144 -15.98 -7.99 -5.69
C SER A 144 -14.94 -8.87 -4.96
N HIS A 145 -14.84 -8.78 -3.64
CA HIS A 145 -13.94 -9.61 -2.82
C HIS A 145 -14.60 -10.91 -2.35
N GLY A 146 -15.89 -11.10 -2.56
CA GLY A 146 -16.62 -12.30 -2.18
C GLY A 146 -16.56 -12.57 -0.67
N THR A 147 -16.12 -13.75 -0.28
CA THR A 147 -15.94 -14.15 1.14
C THR A 147 -14.57 -13.79 1.71
N LEU A 148 -13.66 -13.32 0.88
CA LEU A 148 -12.35 -12.79 1.27
C LEU A 148 -12.55 -11.32 1.69
N PRO A 149 -11.85 -10.75 2.54
CA PRO A 149 -11.37 -11.10 3.85
C PRO A 149 -12.48 -11.10 4.92
N VAL A 150 -12.17 -11.67 6.07
CA VAL A 150 -13.15 -11.84 7.19
C VAL A 150 -13.55 -10.48 7.79
N HIS A 151 -12.59 -9.57 7.96
CA HIS A 151 -12.86 -8.25 8.52
C HIS A 151 -13.00 -7.22 7.40
N ARG A 152 -14.10 -6.46 7.43
CA ARG A 152 -14.42 -5.43 6.45
C ARG A 152 -14.70 -4.13 7.18
N VAL A 153 -13.99 -3.06 6.80
CA VAL A 153 -14.07 -1.78 7.49
C VAL A 153 -14.37 -0.69 6.48
N LYS A 154 -15.53 -0.04 6.63
CA LYS A 154 -15.88 1.19 5.90
C LYS A 154 -15.34 2.40 6.66
N MET A 155 -14.74 3.34 5.95
CA MET A 155 -14.26 4.61 6.50
C MET A 155 -14.29 5.70 5.43
N LYS A 156 -13.96 6.94 5.80
CA LYS A 156 -13.77 8.02 4.83
C LYS A 156 -12.54 7.74 3.96
N THR A 157 -12.54 8.25 2.74
CA THR A 157 -11.42 8.06 1.79
C THR A 157 -10.08 8.51 2.39
N VAL A 158 -10.02 9.68 3.00
CA VAL A 158 -8.80 10.19 3.65
C VAL A 158 -8.32 9.32 4.81
N GLU A 159 -9.23 8.71 5.56
CA GLU A 159 -8.89 7.78 6.66
C GLU A 159 -8.27 6.49 6.10
N ALA A 160 -8.81 5.96 5.00
CA ALA A 160 -8.28 4.79 4.32
C ALA A 160 -6.90 5.05 3.69
N GLU A 161 -6.70 6.24 3.10
CA GLU A 161 -5.40 6.69 2.61
C GLU A 161 -4.37 6.78 3.76
N LEU A 162 -4.74 7.39 4.89
CA LEU A 162 -3.90 7.48 6.09
C LEU A 162 -3.61 6.10 6.70
N MET A 163 -4.55 5.15 6.66
CA MET A 163 -4.34 3.79 7.17
C MET A 163 -3.19 3.07 6.45
N LYS A 164 -3.01 3.31 5.15
CA LYS A 164 -1.87 2.76 4.40
C LYS A 164 -0.54 3.28 4.95
N TYR A 165 -0.43 4.59 5.16
CA TYR A 165 0.76 5.20 5.74
C TYR A 165 0.99 4.77 7.19
N PHE A 166 -0.07 4.72 8.01
CA PHE A 166 0.02 4.26 9.39
C PHE A 166 0.64 2.87 9.47
N SER A 167 0.13 1.92 8.66
CA SER A 167 0.66 0.56 8.62
C SER A 167 2.14 0.50 8.24
N ASN A 168 2.55 1.24 7.21
CA ASN A 168 3.91 1.16 6.70
C ASN A 168 4.92 1.92 7.57
N THR A 169 4.56 3.10 8.09
CA THR A 169 5.44 3.85 9.01
C THR A 169 5.57 3.16 10.37
N TYR A 170 4.51 2.49 10.85
CA TYR A 170 4.59 1.65 12.05
C TYR A 170 5.57 0.49 11.88
N LYS A 171 5.50 -0.22 10.75
CA LYS A 171 6.46 -1.29 10.41
C LYS A 171 7.89 -0.76 10.34
N ALA A 172 8.10 0.37 9.67
CA ALA A 172 9.40 1.03 9.56
C ALA A 172 9.95 1.39 10.94
N THR A 173 9.12 1.95 11.82
CA THR A 173 9.50 2.30 13.19
C THR A 173 9.89 1.07 14.01
N LYS A 174 9.13 -0.03 13.93
CA LYS A 174 9.48 -1.28 14.63
C LYS A 174 10.82 -1.83 14.17
N ILE A 175 11.09 -1.85 12.87
CA ILE A 175 12.34 -2.34 12.31
C ILE A 175 13.51 -1.45 12.78
N THR A 176 13.35 -0.13 12.69
CA THR A 176 14.37 0.83 13.13
C THR A 176 14.68 0.66 14.62
N PHE A 177 13.64 0.59 15.46
CA PHE A 177 13.80 0.35 16.90
C PHE A 177 14.56 -0.95 17.17
N ALA A 178 14.15 -2.06 16.55
CA ALA A 178 14.79 -3.37 16.73
C ALA A 178 16.27 -3.34 16.36
N ASN A 179 16.63 -2.73 15.23
CA ASN A 179 18.00 -2.62 14.76
C ASN A 179 18.85 -1.69 15.66
N SER A 180 18.27 -0.58 16.11
CA SER A 180 18.95 0.33 17.04
C SER A 180 19.24 -0.39 18.39
N PHE A 181 18.25 -1.10 18.93
CA PHE A 181 18.43 -1.82 20.19
C PHE A 181 19.40 -3.01 20.06
N HIS A 182 19.40 -3.68 18.91
CA HIS A 182 20.40 -4.72 18.60
C HIS A 182 21.84 -4.17 18.66
N ARG A 183 22.09 -2.97 18.12
CA ARG A 183 23.40 -2.29 18.25
C ARG A 183 23.78 -2.03 19.71
N VAL A 184 22.82 -1.63 20.54
CA VAL A 184 23.06 -1.48 21.99
C VAL A 184 23.45 -2.83 22.60
N CYS A 185 22.73 -3.90 22.28
CA CYS A 185 23.07 -5.25 22.74
C CYS A 185 24.50 -5.66 22.34
N GLN A 186 24.87 -5.42 21.08
CA GLN A 186 26.22 -5.71 20.57
C GLN A 186 27.30 -4.98 21.39
N HIS A 187 27.08 -3.70 21.73
CA HIS A 187 28.00 -2.92 22.52
C HIS A 187 28.25 -3.53 23.93
N PHE A 188 27.20 -4.07 24.53
CA PHE A 188 27.28 -4.71 25.85
C PHE A 188 27.57 -6.22 25.82
N GLY A 189 27.80 -6.82 24.65
CA GLY A 189 27.98 -8.26 24.49
C GLY A 189 26.72 -9.07 24.83
N ALA A 190 25.53 -8.46 24.77
CA ALA A 190 24.24 -9.06 25.11
C ALA A 190 23.57 -9.73 23.91
N ASN A 191 22.81 -10.80 24.16
CA ASN A 191 22.06 -11.51 23.14
C ASN A 191 20.70 -10.82 22.91
N TYR A 192 20.55 -10.08 21.80
CA TYR A 192 19.30 -9.45 21.41
C TYR A 192 18.14 -10.44 21.25
N GLY A 193 18.40 -11.63 20.71
CA GLY A 193 17.38 -12.68 20.54
C GLY A 193 16.76 -13.09 21.88
N ALA A 194 17.57 -13.31 22.89
CA ALA A 194 17.09 -13.67 24.23
C ALA A 194 16.25 -12.54 24.86
N ILE A 195 16.65 -11.28 24.66
CA ILE A 195 15.91 -10.11 25.15
C ILE A 195 14.56 -10.00 24.41
N LYS A 196 14.58 -10.13 23.08
CA LYS A 196 13.36 -10.12 22.26
C LYS A 196 12.38 -11.22 22.68
N ASP A 197 12.88 -12.44 22.87
CA ASP A 197 12.02 -13.58 23.23
C ASP A 197 11.41 -13.38 24.62
N ALA A 198 12.19 -12.91 25.60
CA ALA A 198 11.66 -12.55 26.92
C ALA A 198 10.62 -11.44 26.86
N PHE A 199 10.83 -10.42 26.02
CA PHE A 199 9.86 -9.35 25.78
C PHE A 199 8.55 -9.89 25.18
N LEU A 200 8.62 -10.82 24.24
CA LEU A 200 7.43 -11.43 23.63
C LEU A 200 6.67 -12.29 24.65
N PHE A 201 7.36 -13.03 25.52
CA PHE A 201 6.73 -13.78 26.61
C PHE A 201 6.06 -12.88 27.65
N HIS A 202 6.54 -11.63 27.81
CA HIS A 202 5.86 -10.66 28.67
C HIS A 202 4.50 -10.18 28.11
N GLY A 203 4.17 -10.50 26.84
CA GLY A 203 2.85 -10.27 26.27
C GLY A 203 2.56 -8.83 25.83
N VAL A 204 3.58 -7.97 25.80
CA VAL A 204 3.42 -6.54 25.39
C VAL A 204 3.77 -6.29 23.93
N GLY A 205 4.17 -7.29 23.17
CA GLY A 205 4.61 -7.13 21.77
C GLY A 205 4.26 -8.27 20.85
N GLU A 206 4.30 -7.99 19.56
CA GLU A 206 4.19 -8.97 18.47
C GLU A 206 5.56 -9.21 17.85
N SER A 207 5.86 -10.46 17.46
CA SER A 207 7.15 -10.85 16.87
C SER A 207 7.42 -10.21 15.50
N HIS A 208 6.38 -9.82 14.77
CA HIS A 208 6.49 -9.26 13.44
C HIS A 208 7.36 -7.98 13.44
N TYR A 209 8.35 -7.96 12.54
CA TYR A 209 9.26 -6.83 12.34
C TYR A 209 10.24 -6.54 13.49
N LEU A 210 10.36 -7.43 14.50
CA LEU A 210 11.37 -7.35 15.57
C LEU A 210 12.60 -8.24 15.33
N ASN A 211 12.59 -9.05 14.28
CA ASN A 211 13.78 -9.85 13.93
C ASN A 211 14.86 -8.96 13.32
N VAL A 212 16.08 -9.08 13.85
CA VAL A 212 17.27 -8.41 13.34
C VAL A 212 18.25 -9.46 12.85
N ASN A 213 18.93 -9.13 11.77
CA ASN A 213 19.95 -9.96 11.16
C ASN A 213 21.18 -9.08 10.87
N ASP A 214 22.37 -9.57 11.18
CA ASP A 214 23.63 -8.84 10.98
C ASP A 214 23.92 -8.55 9.50
N GLU A 215 23.35 -9.37 8.59
CA GLU A 215 23.48 -9.15 7.13
C GLU A 215 22.49 -8.13 6.58
N PHE A 216 21.35 -7.93 7.25
CA PHE A 216 20.25 -7.05 6.83
C PHE A 216 19.94 -6.04 7.92
N GLY A 217 20.58 -4.89 7.89
CA GLY A 217 20.23 -3.82 8.80
C GLY A 217 19.07 -2.99 8.26
N GLY A 218 18.19 -2.54 9.16
CA GLY A 218 17.11 -1.64 8.84
C GLY A 218 16.03 -2.21 7.91
N TYR A 219 15.31 -1.30 7.25
CA TYR A 219 14.32 -1.65 6.22
C TYR A 219 14.77 -1.15 4.84
N ALA A 220 14.41 -1.92 3.81
CA ALA A 220 14.71 -1.66 2.41
C ALA A 220 13.49 -2.03 1.53
N GLY A 221 13.70 -2.10 0.22
CA GLY A 221 12.65 -2.34 -0.77
C GLY A 221 11.92 -1.05 -1.15
N VAL A 222 10.84 -1.19 -1.91
CA VAL A 222 10.14 -0.04 -2.52
C VAL A 222 9.19 0.66 -1.55
N CYS A 223 8.45 -0.08 -0.71
CA CYS A 223 7.30 0.45 0.01
C CYS A 223 7.67 1.22 1.29
N LEU A 224 8.41 0.59 2.23
CA LEU A 224 8.67 1.22 3.53
C LEU A 224 9.49 2.51 3.42
N PRO A 225 10.60 2.56 2.64
CA PRO A 225 11.35 3.80 2.46
C PRO A 225 10.51 4.89 1.79
N LYS A 226 9.75 4.51 0.76
CA LYS A 226 8.89 5.44 0.03
C LYS A 226 7.84 6.08 0.95
N ASP A 227 7.10 5.26 1.68
CA ASP A 227 5.98 5.76 2.47
C ASP A 227 6.45 6.52 3.73
N THR A 228 7.61 6.15 4.30
CA THR A 228 8.23 6.91 5.41
C THR A 228 8.67 8.30 4.94
N LYS A 229 9.32 8.41 3.79
CA LYS A 229 9.73 9.69 3.19
C LYS A 229 8.54 10.55 2.80
N ALA A 230 7.52 9.96 2.16
CA ALA A 230 6.30 10.67 1.80
C ALA A 230 5.57 11.21 3.04
N MET A 231 5.50 10.44 4.14
CA MET A 231 4.91 10.92 5.39
C MET A 231 5.72 12.05 6.03
N LYS A 232 7.04 11.97 6.00
CA LYS A 232 7.93 13.06 6.43
C LYS A 232 7.67 14.34 5.63
N ALA A 233 7.61 14.22 4.30
CA ALA A 233 7.32 15.34 3.39
C ALA A 233 5.91 15.91 3.62
N LEU A 234 4.91 15.07 3.82
CA LEU A 234 3.53 15.48 4.13
C LEU A 234 3.47 16.31 5.41
N CYS A 235 4.12 15.85 6.49
CA CYS A 235 4.16 16.60 7.76
C CYS A 235 4.80 17.99 7.56
N LYS A 236 5.90 18.04 6.82
CA LYS A 236 6.57 19.33 6.47
C LYS A 236 5.65 20.25 5.67
N LYS A 237 5.00 19.72 4.64
CA LYS A 237 4.10 20.46 3.73
C LYS A 237 2.92 21.10 4.47
N HIS A 238 2.36 20.36 5.47
CA HIS A 238 1.20 20.81 6.24
C HIS A 238 1.56 21.47 7.58
N ASN A 239 2.84 21.76 7.84
CA ASN A 239 3.34 22.32 9.10
C ASN A 239 2.92 21.53 10.34
N ILE A 240 2.89 20.20 10.23
CA ILE A 240 2.63 19.30 11.34
C ILE A 240 3.96 19.07 12.06
N ASP A 241 4.10 19.60 13.27
CA ASP A 241 5.35 19.54 14.06
C ASP A 241 5.53 18.15 14.71
N ILE A 242 5.96 17.19 13.91
CA ILE A 242 6.24 15.81 14.33
C ILE A 242 7.60 15.36 13.78
N GLY A 243 8.52 14.95 14.68
CA GLY A 243 9.87 14.53 14.33
C GLY A 243 10.04 13.03 14.04
N ILE A 244 9.11 12.17 14.46
CA ILE A 244 9.33 10.71 14.46
C ILE A 244 9.64 10.13 13.07
N PHE A 245 8.92 10.55 12.03
CA PHE A 245 9.12 10.02 10.67
C PHE A 245 10.46 10.44 10.09
N LYS A 246 10.93 11.66 10.42
CA LYS A 246 12.26 12.13 10.08
C LYS A 246 13.33 11.29 10.77
N PHE A 247 13.20 11.07 12.09
CA PHE A 247 14.18 10.26 12.84
C PHE A 247 14.22 8.81 12.39
N VAL A 248 13.09 8.21 12.09
CA VAL A 248 13.02 6.83 11.58
C VAL A 248 13.71 6.71 10.22
N ASP A 249 13.52 7.66 9.32
CA ASP A 249 14.17 7.70 8.00
C ASP A 249 15.69 7.89 8.14
N GLU A 250 16.13 8.90 8.90
CA GLU A 250 17.54 9.21 9.13
C GLU A 250 18.28 8.09 9.88
N GLU A 251 17.65 7.47 10.88
CA GLU A 251 18.25 6.34 11.61
C GLU A 251 18.38 5.11 10.71
N ASN A 252 17.37 4.85 9.86
CA ASN A 252 17.42 3.75 8.92
C ASN A 252 18.59 3.87 7.92
N GLU A 253 19.01 5.11 7.55
CA GLU A 253 20.15 5.31 6.65
C GLU A 253 21.51 4.87 7.27
N LYS A 254 21.59 4.75 8.60
CA LYS A 254 22.81 4.31 9.32
C LYS A 254 23.00 2.80 9.30
N PHE A 255 21.99 2.01 8.87
CA PHE A 255 22.08 0.56 8.80
C PHE A 255 22.57 0.08 7.43
N ILE A 256 23.29 -1.06 7.42
CA ILE A 256 23.68 -1.73 6.17
C ILE A 256 22.43 -2.33 5.54
N LYS A 257 22.07 -1.85 4.35
CA LYS A 257 20.90 -2.31 3.61
C LYS A 257 21.33 -3.32 2.55
N LYS A 258 21.13 -4.59 2.81
CA LYS A 258 21.18 -5.62 1.77
C LYS A 258 19.76 -5.99 1.40
N VAL A 259 19.38 -5.74 0.14
CA VAL A 259 18.10 -6.20 -0.38
C VAL A 259 18.19 -7.70 -0.66
N PRO A 260 17.33 -8.55 -0.08
CA PRO A 260 17.33 -9.98 -0.36
C PRO A 260 17.22 -10.27 -1.84
N LYS A 261 17.87 -11.36 -2.31
CA LYS A 261 17.76 -11.82 -3.72
C LYS A 261 16.28 -12.00 -4.07
N GLY A 262 15.82 -11.34 -5.15
CA GLY A 262 14.44 -11.41 -5.60
C GLY A 262 13.52 -10.27 -5.13
N MET A 263 13.99 -9.37 -4.26
CA MET A 263 13.27 -8.11 -3.96
C MET A 263 13.76 -6.98 -4.86
N ARG A 264 12.85 -6.07 -5.23
CA ARG A 264 13.21 -4.84 -5.95
C ARG A 264 14.04 -3.92 -5.06
N LYS A 265 15.04 -3.29 -5.65
CA LYS A 265 15.85 -2.25 -4.97
C LYS A 265 15.08 -0.95 -4.88
#